data_16f8012ae93f6d1f859f5228d0fd68e8
#
_entry.id   16f8012ae93f6d1f859f5228d0fd68e8
#
_cell.length_a   1.000
_cell.length_b   1.000
_cell.length_c   1.000
_cell.angle_alpha   90.00
_cell.angle_beta   90.00
_cell.angle_gamma   90.00
#
_symmetry.space_group_name_H-M   'P 1'
#
loop_
_entity.id
_entity.type
_entity.pdbx_description
1 polymer ?
#
loop_
_entity_poly.entity_id
_entity_poly.type
_entity_poly.pdbx_seq_one_letter_code
_entity_poly.pdbx_strand_id
1 'polypeptide(L)'
;MTYSTSQAHFEELFRRTKRTHSFTAGTREEFAEWSEALRLRLAQLTGMDRMTACAPEPRHSEAVPCKGYTRHKLTMKTEQDVVMPFYLLIPDGMKADERRTAVIACHGHSSNGKESVAGVEDGGCVSRAIAHYSYRYGEALAQMGYIVFAPDARGFGERRERYDQGDEDERRMASSCEYLNKMAIPLGQTVTGMWIWDLMRLADYALSCKEVNGHIACVGLSGGGLQSLWLGALDRRIECCVVSGYFYGYLESLLVRLNCSCNYVPHLWETADIGDIGALLAPRPLLIETGNRDELNGAGNLDNVVPQVDIVRRAMDVMGCPENIYHDIFDGEHRWHGDHAYEWLKLHTPPVMEAK
;
A
#
# COMPACT_ATOMS: atom_id res chain seq x y z
N MET A 1 6.39 38.14 18.08
CA MET A 1 4.93 37.93 18.07
C MET A 1 4.70 36.54 18.68
N THR A 2 3.80 36.45 19.69
CA THR A 2 3.47 35.16 20.32
C THR A 2 2.19 34.65 19.69
N TYR A 3 2.19 33.40 19.22
CA TYR A 3 1.02 32.76 18.63
C TYR A 3 0.33 31.87 19.67
N SER A 4 -1.01 31.94 19.74
CA SER A 4 -1.83 31.04 20.54
C SER A 4 -2.38 29.94 19.61
N THR A 5 -1.82 28.73 19.71
CA THR A 5 -2.19 27.59 18.84
C THR A 5 -2.99 26.55 19.60
N SER A 6 -3.73 25.72 18.89
CA SER A 6 -4.46 24.58 19.47
C SER A 6 -3.65 23.30 19.54
N GLN A 7 -2.39 23.31 19.07
CA GLN A 7 -1.58 22.11 18.92
C GLN A 7 -1.43 21.32 20.22
N ALA A 8 -0.99 21.99 21.30
CA ALA A 8 -0.81 21.32 22.61
C ALA A 8 -2.09 20.69 23.15
N HIS A 9 -3.25 21.32 22.89
CA HIS A 9 -4.55 20.76 23.26
C HIS A 9 -4.85 19.47 22.50
N PHE A 10 -4.64 19.42 21.18
CA PHE A 10 -4.84 18.20 20.40
C PHE A 10 -3.85 17.11 20.75
N GLU A 11 -2.58 17.43 20.97
CA GLU A 11 -1.58 16.45 21.42
C GLU A 11 -1.98 15.78 22.74
N GLU A 12 -2.53 16.56 23.69
CA GLU A 12 -3.04 16.03 24.95
C GLU A 12 -4.30 15.16 24.74
N LEU A 13 -5.22 15.57 23.85
CA LEU A 13 -6.36 14.75 23.48
C LEU A 13 -5.91 13.41 22.89
N PHE A 14 -4.95 13.41 21.95
CA PHE A 14 -4.43 12.19 21.36
C PHE A 14 -3.82 11.26 22.41
N ARG A 15 -3.00 11.78 23.35
CA ARG A 15 -2.38 10.96 24.41
C ARG A 15 -3.42 10.35 25.37
N ARG A 16 -4.52 11.05 25.66
CA ARG A 16 -5.58 10.53 26.54
C ARG A 16 -6.53 9.56 25.86
N THR A 17 -6.59 9.58 24.55
CA THR A 17 -7.52 8.74 23.79
C THR A 17 -7.15 7.28 23.94
N LYS A 18 -8.12 6.46 24.37
CA LYS A 18 -7.99 5.00 24.41
C LYS A 18 -8.58 4.43 23.12
N ARG A 19 -7.79 3.66 22.41
CA ARG A 19 -8.23 2.99 21.18
C ARG A 19 -9.13 1.80 21.51
N THR A 20 -10.24 1.71 20.83
CA THR A 20 -11.29 0.70 21.08
C THR A 20 -10.94 -0.68 20.55
N HIS A 21 -10.02 -0.76 19.58
CA HIS A 21 -9.62 -2.01 18.90
C HIS A 21 -8.11 -2.24 18.95
N SER A 22 -7.41 -1.75 20.00
CA SER A 22 -6.02 -2.13 20.23
C SER A 22 -5.89 -3.64 20.35
N PHE A 23 -4.82 -4.20 19.79
CA PHE A 23 -4.57 -5.64 19.84
C PHE A 23 -4.30 -6.12 21.28
N THR A 24 -5.19 -6.98 21.77
CA THR A 24 -5.11 -7.55 23.14
C THR A 24 -5.39 -9.05 23.17
N ALA A 25 -5.64 -9.69 22.02
CA ALA A 25 -5.95 -11.12 21.96
C ALA A 25 -4.77 -11.97 22.47
N GLY A 26 -5.07 -12.96 23.28
CA GLY A 26 -4.12 -13.95 23.84
C GLY A 26 -4.34 -15.36 23.29
N THR A 27 -5.44 -15.60 22.56
CA THR A 27 -5.77 -16.88 21.92
C THR A 27 -6.17 -16.69 20.46
N ARG A 28 -6.19 -17.79 19.70
CA ARG A 28 -6.64 -17.76 18.27
C ARG A 28 -8.11 -17.39 18.13
N GLU A 29 -8.93 -17.80 19.07
CA GLU A 29 -10.36 -17.50 19.13
C GLU A 29 -10.57 -15.99 19.34
N GLU A 30 -9.91 -15.43 20.35
CA GLU A 30 -9.92 -13.98 20.61
C GLU A 30 -9.38 -13.18 19.42
N PHE A 31 -8.31 -13.67 18.76
CA PHE A 31 -7.77 -13.07 17.54
C PHE A 31 -8.82 -13.06 16.43
N ALA A 32 -9.54 -14.16 16.23
CA ALA A 32 -10.57 -14.23 15.18
C ALA A 32 -11.69 -13.21 15.41
N GLU A 33 -12.21 -13.09 16.62
CA GLU A 33 -13.24 -12.12 17.00
C GLU A 33 -12.73 -10.67 16.86
N TRP A 34 -11.56 -10.37 17.39
CA TRP A 34 -10.93 -9.05 17.32
C TRP A 34 -10.66 -8.64 15.87
N SER A 35 -10.10 -9.53 15.08
CA SER A 35 -9.71 -9.23 13.70
C SER A 35 -10.91 -8.98 12.80
N GLU A 36 -12.02 -9.68 13.01
CA GLU A 36 -13.27 -9.45 12.26
C GLU A 36 -13.90 -8.11 12.66
N ALA A 37 -13.95 -7.82 13.96
CA ALA A 37 -14.49 -6.55 14.48
C ALA A 37 -13.68 -5.35 13.95
N LEU A 38 -12.34 -5.43 13.97
CA LEU A 38 -11.50 -4.35 13.46
C LEU A 38 -11.63 -4.18 11.95
N ARG A 39 -11.64 -5.27 11.14
CA ARG A 39 -11.85 -5.16 9.69
C ARG A 39 -13.17 -4.49 9.34
N LEU A 40 -14.26 -4.90 9.98
CA LEU A 40 -15.56 -4.28 9.78
C LEU A 40 -15.52 -2.78 10.12
N ARG A 41 -14.90 -2.44 11.26
CA ARG A 41 -14.79 -1.06 11.69
C ARG A 41 -13.96 -0.23 10.72
N LEU A 42 -12.82 -0.74 10.24
CA LEU A 42 -11.97 -0.04 9.27
C LEU A 42 -12.69 0.17 7.93
N ALA A 43 -13.44 -0.81 7.43
CA ALA A 43 -14.25 -0.66 6.21
C ALA A 43 -15.30 0.46 6.37
N GLN A 44 -15.95 0.58 7.53
CA GLN A 44 -16.89 1.66 7.84
C GLN A 44 -16.20 3.03 7.91
N LEU A 45 -15.06 3.12 8.62
CA LEU A 45 -14.34 4.38 8.79
C LEU A 45 -13.79 4.93 7.47
N THR A 46 -13.37 4.05 6.60
CA THR A 46 -12.85 4.41 5.27
C THR A 46 -13.96 4.66 4.25
N GLY A 47 -15.20 4.30 4.56
CA GLY A 47 -16.37 4.45 3.69
C GLY A 47 -16.43 3.42 2.56
N MET A 48 -15.68 2.31 2.66
CA MET A 48 -15.70 1.25 1.66
C MET A 48 -17.05 0.52 1.59
N ASP A 49 -17.80 0.50 2.70
CA ASP A 49 -19.17 -0.02 2.80
C ASP A 49 -20.20 0.76 1.97
N ARG A 50 -19.80 1.92 1.43
CA ARG A 50 -20.62 2.81 0.58
C ARG A 50 -20.25 2.72 -0.90
N MET A 51 -19.16 2.00 -1.24
CA MET A 51 -18.68 1.85 -2.60
C MET A 51 -19.34 0.66 -3.28
N THR A 52 -19.53 0.77 -4.59
CA THR A 52 -20.26 -0.26 -5.36
C THR A 52 -19.39 -0.81 -6.49
N ALA A 53 -19.17 -2.12 -6.47
CA ALA A 53 -18.46 -2.81 -7.53
C ALA A 53 -19.24 -2.78 -8.85
N CYS A 54 -18.51 -2.73 -9.95
CA CYS A 54 -19.05 -2.85 -11.30
C CYS A 54 -18.20 -3.84 -12.14
N ALA A 55 -18.66 -4.15 -13.35
CA ALA A 55 -17.85 -4.92 -14.29
C ALA A 55 -16.54 -4.16 -14.61
N PRO A 56 -15.37 -4.82 -14.61
CA PRO A 56 -14.09 -4.14 -14.78
C PRO A 56 -13.87 -3.55 -16.17
N GLU A 57 -14.54 -4.05 -17.22
CA GLU A 57 -14.43 -3.59 -18.61
C GLU A 57 -12.98 -3.25 -19.02
N PRO A 58 -12.03 -4.19 -18.94
CA PRO A 58 -10.63 -3.90 -19.19
C PRO A 58 -10.42 -3.47 -20.64
N ARG A 59 -9.61 -2.42 -20.82
CA ARG A 59 -9.20 -1.92 -22.15
C ARG A 59 -7.69 -1.92 -22.24
N HIS A 60 -7.17 -2.59 -23.23
CA HIS A 60 -5.76 -2.63 -23.57
C HIS A 60 -5.43 -1.53 -24.58
N SER A 61 -4.42 -0.72 -24.32
CA SER A 61 -4.05 0.41 -25.20
C SER A 61 -2.67 0.27 -25.84
N GLU A 62 -1.71 -0.34 -25.15
CA GLU A 62 -0.32 -0.38 -25.57
C GLU A 62 0.39 -1.61 -25.04
N ALA A 63 1.36 -2.13 -25.79
CA ALA A 63 2.31 -3.15 -25.36
C ALA A 63 3.72 -2.75 -25.78
N VAL A 64 4.65 -2.64 -24.81
CA VAL A 64 6.02 -2.21 -25.02
C VAL A 64 6.96 -3.32 -24.57
N PRO A 65 7.77 -3.92 -25.47
CA PRO A 65 8.85 -4.83 -25.06
C PRO A 65 9.88 -4.10 -24.19
N CYS A 66 10.20 -4.71 -23.05
CA CYS A 66 11.20 -4.25 -22.10
C CYS A 66 12.26 -5.33 -21.88
N LYS A 67 13.27 -5.06 -21.06
CA LYS A 67 14.31 -6.06 -20.76
C LYS A 67 13.77 -7.15 -19.83
N GLY A 68 13.43 -8.32 -20.38
CA GLY A 68 12.99 -9.50 -19.63
C GLY A 68 11.48 -9.55 -19.34
N TYR A 69 10.71 -8.60 -19.84
CA TYR A 69 9.25 -8.57 -19.73
C TYR A 69 8.62 -7.69 -20.81
N THR A 70 7.31 -7.85 -21.01
CA THR A 70 6.52 -6.93 -21.82
C THR A 70 5.62 -6.11 -20.90
N ARG A 71 5.65 -4.76 -21.05
CA ARG A 71 4.78 -3.84 -20.32
C ARG A 71 3.54 -3.54 -21.14
N HIS A 72 2.39 -3.88 -20.62
CA HIS A 72 1.08 -3.56 -21.19
C HIS A 72 0.44 -2.41 -20.44
N LYS A 73 -0.12 -1.44 -21.16
CA LYS A 73 -0.92 -0.36 -20.58
C LYS A 73 -2.40 -0.72 -20.70
N LEU A 74 -3.09 -0.77 -19.57
CA LEU A 74 -4.51 -1.08 -19.48
C LEU A 74 -5.25 -0.02 -18.66
N THR A 75 -6.57 -0.01 -18.84
CA THR A 75 -7.51 0.66 -17.95
C THR A 75 -8.60 -0.31 -17.55
N MET A 76 -9.17 -0.16 -16.36
CA MET A 76 -10.36 -0.88 -15.92
C MET A 76 -11.26 0.02 -15.08
N LYS A 77 -12.54 -0.34 -14.95
CA LYS A 77 -13.45 0.31 -14.01
C LYS A 77 -13.33 -0.32 -12.63
N THR A 78 -13.36 0.52 -11.60
CA THR A 78 -13.42 0.10 -10.19
C THR A 78 -14.75 0.45 -9.53
N GLU A 79 -15.45 1.46 -10.06
CA GLU A 79 -16.84 1.83 -9.86
C GLU A 79 -17.41 2.30 -11.20
N GLN A 80 -18.72 2.49 -11.31
CA GLN A 80 -19.40 2.78 -12.59
C GLN A 80 -18.73 3.91 -13.41
N ASP A 81 -18.30 4.98 -12.77
CA ASP A 81 -17.72 6.17 -13.40
C ASP A 81 -16.25 6.40 -13.00
N VAL A 82 -15.60 5.39 -12.42
CA VAL A 82 -14.22 5.48 -11.98
C VAL A 82 -13.34 4.53 -12.77
N VAL A 83 -12.43 5.11 -13.55
CA VAL A 83 -11.45 4.36 -14.35
C VAL A 83 -10.09 4.39 -13.68
N MET A 84 -9.43 3.21 -13.64
CA MET A 84 -8.10 3.03 -13.12
C MET A 84 -7.15 2.60 -14.23
N PRO A 85 -6.20 3.45 -14.64
CA PRO A 85 -5.06 3.07 -15.46
C PRO A 85 -4.07 2.25 -14.64
N PHE A 86 -3.48 1.23 -15.26
CA PHE A 86 -2.42 0.45 -14.66
C PHE A 86 -1.48 -0.13 -15.72
N TYR A 87 -0.26 -0.47 -15.32
CA TYR A 87 0.60 -1.31 -16.11
C TYR A 87 0.49 -2.77 -15.65
N LEU A 88 0.42 -3.67 -16.62
CA LEU A 88 0.56 -5.10 -16.45
C LEU A 88 1.91 -5.50 -17.04
N LEU A 89 2.81 -5.99 -16.21
CA LEU A 89 4.14 -6.43 -16.60
C LEU A 89 4.14 -7.96 -16.66
N ILE A 90 4.33 -8.52 -17.85
CA ILE A 90 4.33 -9.96 -18.08
C ILE A 90 5.76 -10.41 -18.40
N PRO A 91 6.35 -11.31 -17.62
CA PRO A 91 7.69 -11.85 -17.88
C PRO A 91 7.80 -12.47 -19.28
N ASP A 92 8.95 -12.27 -19.94
CA ASP A 92 9.21 -12.91 -21.22
C ASP A 92 9.42 -14.41 -21.07
N GLY A 93 9.20 -15.15 -22.15
CA GLY A 93 9.47 -16.60 -22.22
C GLY A 93 8.48 -17.49 -21.48
N MET A 94 7.37 -16.95 -20.97
CA MET A 94 6.29 -17.78 -20.43
C MET A 94 5.68 -18.68 -21.51
N LYS A 95 5.46 -19.96 -21.16
CA LYS A 95 4.74 -20.90 -22.04
C LYS A 95 3.24 -20.53 -22.05
N ALA A 96 2.54 -20.97 -23.08
CA ALA A 96 1.13 -20.63 -23.29
C ALA A 96 0.19 -21.07 -22.14
N ASP A 97 0.55 -22.14 -21.44
CA ASP A 97 -0.18 -22.74 -20.31
C ASP A 97 0.46 -22.43 -18.96
N GLU A 98 1.58 -21.71 -18.95
CA GLU A 98 2.27 -21.34 -17.72
C GLU A 98 1.55 -20.22 -17.00
N ARG A 99 1.45 -20.37 -15.67
CA ARG A 99 0.85 -19.39 -14.77
C ARG A 99 1.85 -18.97 -13.72
N ARG A 100 1.77 -17.72 -13.29
CA ARG A 100 2.68 -17.12 -12.33
C ARG A 100 1.92 -16.43 -11.20
N THR A 101 2.59 -16.26 -10.07
CA THR A 101 2.11 -15.47 -8.95
C THR A 101 1.99 -14.00 -9.35
N ALA A 102 0.86 -13.39 -9.00
CA ALA A 102 0.63 -11.96 -9.19
C ALA A 102 1.22 -11.13 -8.06
N VAL A 103 1.73 -9.94 -8.37
CA VAL A 103 2.11 -8.94 -7.38
C VAL A 103 1.45 -7.60 -7.75
N ILE A 104 0.70 -7.02 -6.80
CA ILE A 104 0.28 -5.62 -6.90
C ILE A 104 1.42 -4.76 -6.34
N ALA A 105 2.00 -3.91 -7.19
CA ALA A 105 3.11 -3.04 -6.85
C ALA A 105 2.63 -1.59 -6.79
N CYS A 106 2.41 -1.11 -5.57
CA CYS A 106 1.79 0.18 -5.29
C CYS A 106 2.83 1.29 -5.21
N HIS A 107 2.63 2.40 -5.94
CA HIS A 107 3.50 3.57 -5.90
C HIS A 107 3.24 4.44 -4.65
N GLY A 108 4.27 5.22 -4.24
CA GLY A 108 4.16 6.21 -3.17
C GLY A 108 3.94 7.63 -3.71
N HIS A 109 4.09 8.61 -2.81
CA HIS A 109 4.10 10.03 -3.16
C HIS A 109 5.40 10.40 -3.90
N SER A 110 5.44 11.60 -4.46
CA SER A 110 6.60 12.07 -5.24
C SER A 110 7.00 11.09 -6.36
N SER A 111 6.01 10.49 -6.99
CA SER A 111 6.13 9.60 -8.14
C SER A 111 5.08 9.98 -9.18
N ASN A 112 5.34 9.77 -10.45
CA ASN A 112 4.30 9.92 -11.47
C ASN A 112 3.44 8.63 -11.55
N GLY A 113 2.89 8.21 -10.40
CA GLY A 113 2.06 7.02 -10.32
C GLY A 113 2.79 5.74 -10.72
N LYS A 114 2.11 4.91 -11.51
CA LYS A 114 2.60 3.62 -12.01
C LYS A 114 3.93 3.68 -12.78
N GLU A 115 4.25 4.83 -13.39
CA GLU A 115 5.47 4.96 -14.20
C GLU A 115 6.73 4.69 -13.39
N SER A 116 6.84 5.27 -12.18
CA SER A 116 8.00 5.09 -11.32
C SER A 116 8.21 3.62 -10.95
N VAL A 117 7.13 2.93 -10.55
CA VAL A 117 7.19 1.52 -10.13
C VAL A 117 7.52 0.59 -11.28
N ALA A 118 7.02 0.90 -12.48
CA ALA A 118 7.30 0.14 -13.69
C ALA A 118 8.63 0.51 -14.36
N GLY A 119 9.44 1.39 -13.76
CA GLY A 119 10.75 1.78 -14.30
C GLY A 119 10.67 2.60 -15.58
N VAL A 120 9.59 3.35 -15.81
CA VAL A 120 9.43 4.20 -17.00
C VAL A 120 10.18 5.49 -16.78
N GLU A 121 11.37 5.59 -17.36
CA GLU A 121 12.19 6.78 -17.30
C GLU A 121 11.79 7.82 -18.35
N ASP A 122 11.77 9.08 -17.93
CA ASP A 122 11.48 10.22 -18.80
C ASP A 122 12.69 11.14 -19.02
N GLY A 123 13.85 10.79 -18.42
CA GLY A 123 15.04 11.66 -18.35
C GLY A 123 14.85 12.92 -17.48
N GLY A 124 13.68 13.08 -16.85
CA GLY A 124 13.27 14.24 -16.06
C GLY A 124 12.96 13.92 -14.60
N CYS A 125 11.81 14.40 -14.11
CA CYS A 125 11.38 14.27 -12.72
C CYS A 125 11.12 12.83 -12.30
N VAL A 126 10.55 12.01 -13.17
CA VAL A 126 10.27 10.58 -12.87
C VAL A 126 11.58 9.82 -12.72
N SER A 127 12.54 10.02 -13.63
CA SER A 127 13.87 9.39 -13.54
C SER A 127 14.60 9.77 -12.25
N ARG A 128 14.51 11.05 -11.82
CA ARG A 128 15.07 11.48 -10.54
C ARG A 128 14.39 10.82 -9.35
N ALA A 129 13.07 10.70 -9.37
CA ALA A 129 12.31 10.02 -8.30
C ALA A 129 12.65 8.54 -8.24
N ILE A 130 12.74 7.85 -9.38
CA ILE A 130 13.17 6.47 -9.47
C ILE A 130 14.53 6.28 -8.81
N ALA A 131 15.50 7.11 -9.14
CA ALA A 131 16.85 7.03 -8.58
C ALA A 131 16.89 7.32 -7.06
N HIS A 132 16.16 8.36 -6.61
CA HIS A 132 16.16 8.81 -5.23
C HIS A 132 15.47 7.80 -4.28
N TYR A 133 14.29 7.31 -4.67
CA TYR A 133 13.47 6.43 -3.83
C TYR A 133 13.62 4.94 -4.15
N SER A 134 14.44 4.58 -5.14
CA SER A 134 14.58 3.19 -5.64
C SER A 134 13.26 2.57 -6.13
N TYR A 135 12.42 3.32 -6.83
CA TYR A 135 11.05 2.94 -7.16
C TYR A 135 10.89 1.75 -8.14
N ARG A 136 11.94 1.25 -8.79
CA ARG A 136 11.85 0.21 -9.83
C ARG A 136 11.44 -1.18 -9.35
N TYR A 137 10.87 -1.34 -8.17
CA TYR A 137 10.57 -2.65 -7.62
C TYR A 137 9.54 -3.45 -8.44
N GLY A 138 8.61 -2.78 -9.14
CA GLY A 138 7.70 -3.47 -10.04
C GLY A 138 8.42 -4.05 -11.27
N GLU A 139 9.32 -3.29 -11.87
CA GLU A 139 10.20 -3.77 -12.94
C GLU A 139 11.06 -4.96 -12.46
N ALA A 140 11.71 -4.83 -11.30
CA ALA A 140 12.55 -5.89 -10.74
C ALA A 140 11.76 -7.18 -10.50
N LEU A 141 10.56 -7.08 -9.95
CA LEU A 141 9.67 -8.22 -9.73
C LEU A 141 9.24 -8.90 -11.03
N ALA A 142 8.94 -8.13 -12.08
CA ALA A 142 8.64 -8.69 -13.40
C ALA A 142 9.85 -9.45 -13.99
N GLN A 143 11.06 -8.90 -13.85
CA GLN A 143 12.30 -9.58 -14.26
C GLN A 143 12.60 -10.83 -13.43
N MET A 144 12.09 -10.92 -12.20
CA MET A 144 12.16 -12.11 -11.35
C MET A 144 11.10 -13.17 -11.69
N GLY A 145 10.20 -12.87 -12.62
CA GLY A 145 9.21 -13.82 -13.12
C GLY A 145 7.81 -13.69 -12.52
N TYR A 146 7.49 -12.63 -11.79
CA TYR A 146 6.13 -12.35 -11.32
C TYR A 146 5.29 -11.67 -12.39
N ILE A 147 3.98 -11.90 -12.38
CA ILE A 147 3.01 -11.05 -13.09
C ILE A 147 2.77 -9.82 -12.24
N VAL A 148 3.17 -8.64 -12.70
CA VAL A 148 3.10 -7.42 -11.88
C VAL A 148 1.99 -6.50 -12.36
N PHE A 149 1.15 -6.07 -11.44
CA PHE A 149 0.12 -5.05 -11.63
C PHE A 149 0.56 -3.77 -10.92
N ALA A 150 0.87 -2.72 -11.66
CA ALA A 150 1.27 -1.42 -11.15
C ALA A 150 0.17 -0.38 -11.47
N PRO A 151 -0.77 -0.09 -10.54
CA PRO A 151 -1.87 0.85 -10.76
C PRO A 151 -1.46 2.29 -10.48
N ASP A 152 -2.22 3.24 -11.05
CA ASP A 152 -2.30 4.60 -10.53
C ASP A 152 -3.33 4.67 -9.40
N ALA A 153 -2.91 5.11 -8.22
CA ALA A 153 -3.83 5.46 -7.15
C ALA A 153 -4.65 6.71 -7.53
N ARG A 154 -5.90 6.84 -7.03
CA ARG A 154 -6.70 8.07 -7.25
C ARG A 154 -5.90 9.29 -6.78
N GLY A 155 -5.85 10.30 -7.61
CA GLY A 155 -5.11 11.53 -7.36
C GLY A 155 -3.65 11.53 -7.83
N PHE A 156 -3.18 10.47 -8.51
CA PHE A 156 -1.81 10.37 -9.04
C PHE A 156 -1.79 9.99 -10.53
N GLY A 157 -0.67 10.22 -11.17
CA GLY A 157 -0.42 9.83 -12.54
C GLY A 157 -1.51 10.33 -13.49
N GLU A 158 -2.15 9.43 -14.22
CA GLU A 158 -3.27 9.73 -15.12
C GLU A 158 -4.61 9.98 -14.39
N ARG A 159 -4.63 9.86 -13.04
CA ARG A 159 -5.81 10.08 -12.20
C ARG A 159 -5.73 11.35 -11.35
N ARG A 160 -4.83 12.28 -11.70
CA ARG A 160 -4.79 13.61 -11.09
C ARG A 160 -6.05 14.39 -11.43
N GLU A 161 -6.61 15.05 -10.44
CA GLU A 161 -7.81 15.86 -10.61
C GLU A 161 -7.51 17.16 -11.37
N ARG A 162 -8.54 17.80 -11.90
CA ARG A 162 -8.43 18.93 -12.83
C ARG A 162 -7.50 20.08 -12.39
N TYR A 163 -7.33 20.28 -11.09
CA TYR A 163 -6.48 21.35 -10.56
C TYR A 163 -4.99 21.00 -10.55
N ASP A 164 -4.67 19.71 -10.68
CA ASP A 164 -3.30 19.19 -10.61
C ASP A 164 -2.86 18.59 -11.96
N GLN A 165 -3.68 18.76 -13.01
CA GLN A 165 -3.33 18.30 -14.35
C GLN A 165 -2.29 19.22 -14.99
N GLY A 166 -1.41 18.66 -15.80
CA GLY A 166 -0.32 19.34 -16.51
C GLY A 166 0.88 18.43 -16.69
N ASP A 167 1.78 18.83 -17.57
CA ASP A 167 2.99 18.05 -17.91
C ASP A 167 4.26 18.62 -17.28
N GLU A 168 4.17 19.75 -16.56
CA GLU A 168 5.27 20.32 -15.81
C GLU A 168 5.67 19.38 -14.67
N ASP A 169 6.96 19.35 -14.34
CA ASP A 169 7.53 18.48 -13.29
C ASP A 169 6.76 18.58 -11.97
N GLU A 170 6.42 19.79 -11.53
CA GLU A 170 5.67 20.03 -10.29
C GLU A 170 4.29 19.39 -10.33
N ARG A 171 3.58 19.48 -11.45
CA ARG A 171 2.27 18.86 -11.65
C ARG A 171 2.38 17.34 -11.70
N ARG A 172 3.35 16.82 -12.43
CA ARG A 172 3.56 15.36 -12.56
C ARG A 172 3.89 14.71 -11.22
N MET A 173 4.59 15.42 -10.34
CA MET A 173 4.96 14.92 -9.01
C MET A 173 3.94 15.25 -7.91
N ALA A 174 2.90 16.04 -8.21
CA ALA A 174 1.84 16.39 -7.27
C ALA A 174 0.83 15.24 -7.05
N SER A 175 0.04 15.40 -5.99
CA SER A 175 -1.11 14.54 -5.72
C SER A 175 -2.37 15.37 -5.51
N SER A 176 -3.51 14.85 -5.95
CA SER A 176 -4.83 15.45 -5.72
C SER A 176 -5.51 14.95 -4.42
N CYS A 177 -4.74 14.36 -3.50
CA CYS A 177 -5.29 13.75 -2.29
C CYS A 177 -6.09 14.73 -1.43
N GLU A 178 -5.61 15.98 -1.29
CA GLU A 178 -6.30 16.99 -0.50
C GLU A 178 -7.66 17.36 -1.10
N TYR A 179 -7.70 17.54 -2.42
CA TYR A 179 -8.93 17.84 -3.15
C TYR A 179 -9.93 16.68 -3.04
N LEU A 180 -9.48 15.45 -3.29
CA LEU A 180 -10.32 14.25 -3.19
C LEU A 180 -10.85 14.06 -1.77
N ASN A 181 -10.02 14.24 -0.75
CA ASN A 181 -10.43 14.04 0.64
C ASN A 181 -11.48 15.08 1.09
N LYS A 182 -11.34 16.34 0.64
CA LYS A 182 -12.34 17.38 0.87
C LYS A 182 -13.73 17.03 0.30
N MET A 183 -13.77 16.35 -0.85
CA MET A 183 -15.02 15.87 -1.44
C MET A 183 -15.53 14.59 -0.78
N ALA A 184 -14.64 13.70 -0.37
CA ALA A 184 -14.95 12.38 0.16
C ALA A 184 -15.50 12.42 1.59
N ILE A 185 -14.84 13.16 2.49
CA ILE A 185 -15.20 13.22 3.91
C ILE A 185 -16.67 13.58 4.16
N PRO A 186 -17.27 14.61 3.49
CA PRO A 186 -18.69 14.92 3.67
C PRO A 186 -19.64 13.79 3.25
N LEU A 187 -19.17 12.85 2.43
CA LEU A 187 -19.91 11.65 1.99
C LEU A 187 -19.60 10.42 2.86
N GLY A 188 -18.77 10.58 3.89
CA GLY A 188 -18.32 9.47 4.75
C GLY A 188 -17.37 8.51 4.06
N GLN A 189 -16.62 8.99 3.07
CA GLN A 189 -15.56 8.26 2.38
C GLN A 189 -14.19 8.92 2.63
N THR A 190 -13.12 8.22 2.33
CA THR A 190 -11.74 8.71 2.46
C THR A 190 -10.90 8.30 1.27
N VAL A 191 -9.81 9.02 1.01
CA VAL A 191 -8.85 8.64 -0.04
C VAL A 191 -8.23 7.26 0.25
N THR A 192 -7.92 6.95 1.52
CA THR A 192 -7.48 5.60 1.93
C THR A 192 -8.48 4.53 1.47
N GLY A 193 -9.77 4.71 1.79
CA GLY A 193 -10.82 3.77 1.40
C GLY A 193 -10.94 3.62 -0.12
N MET A 194 -10.87 4.73 -0.85
CA MET A 194 -10.92 4.72 -2.32
C MET A 194 -9.75 3.92 -2.92
N TRP A 195 -8.54 4.08 -2.38
CA TRP A 195 -7.37 3.34 -2.85
C TRP A 195 -7.50 1.84 -2.60
N ILE A 196 -7.93 1.46 -1.40
CA ILE A 196 -8.06 0.05 -1.04
C ILE A 196 -9.20 -0.61 -1.82
N TRP A 197 -10.32 0.09 -2.02
CA TRP A 197 -11.38 -0.37 -2.90
C TRP A 197 -10.89 -0.66 -4.31
N ASP A 198 -10.17 0.29 -4.91
CA ASP A 198 -9.61 0.14 -6.25
C ASP A 198 -8.66 -1.07 -6.33
N LEU A 199 -7.80 -1.24 -5.32
CA LEU A 199 -6.86 -2.38 -5.27
C LEU A 199 -7.56 -3.71 -5.07
N MET A 200 -8.66 -3.77 -4.29
CA MET A 200 -9.48 -4.98 -4.20
C MET A 200 -10.11 -5.34 -5.56
N ARG A 201 -10.58 -4.35 -6.32
CA ARG A 201 -11.09 -4.56 -7.69
C ARG A 201 -9.98 -5.00 -8.65
N LEU A 202 -8.76 -4.45 -8.47
CA LEU A 202 -7.59 -4.90 -9.23
C LEU A 202 -7.22 -6.36 -8.88
N ALA A 203 -7.31 -6.75 -7.61
CA ALA A 203 -7.10 -8.13 -7.18
C ALA A 203 -8.14 -9.09 -7.80
N ASP A 204 -9.43 -8.69 -7.89
CA ASP A 204 -10.45 -9.46 -8.61
C ASP A 204 -10.06 -9.70 -10.06
N TYR A 205 -9.62 -8.63 -10.74
CA TYR A 205 -9.20 -8.70 -12.14
C TYR A 205 -7.92 -9.56 -12.28
N ALA A 206 -6.91 -9.34 -11.45
CA ALA A 206 -5.67 -10.10 -11.47
C ALA A 206 -5.90 -11.60 -11.31
N LEU A 207 -6.75 -11.99 -10.34
CA LEU A 207 -7.10 -13.39 -10.12
C LEU A 207 -7.96 -14.01 -11.25
N SER A 208 -8.58 -13.18 -12.09
CA SER A 208 -9.31 -13.63 -13.29
C SER A 208 -8.42 -13.80 -14.53
N CYS A 209 -7.18 -13.28 -14.50
CA CYS A 209 -6.26 -13.38 -15.61
C CYS A 209 -5.75 -14.82 -15.78
N LYS A 210 -5.75 -15.31 -17.01
CA LYS A 210 -5.33 -16.69 -17.30
C LYS A 210 -3.85 -16.97 -17.01
N GLU A 211 -3.03 -15.94 -17.01
CA GLU A 211 -1.59 -15.97 -16.72
C GLU A 211 -1.31 -16.10 -15.20
N VAL A 212 -2.30 -15.86 -14.35
CA VAL A 212 -2.15 -15.86 -12.87
C VAL A 212 -2.54 -17.22 -12.30
N ASN A 213 -1.70 -17.75 -11.39
CA ASN A 213 -1.87 -19.06 -10.77
C ASN A 213 -2.82 -19.08 -9.55
N GLY A 214 -3.50 -17.98 -9.27
CA GLY A 214 -4.40 -17.82 -8.12
C GLY A 214 -3.72 -17.27 -6.86
N HIS A 215 -2.40 -17.09 -6.86
CA HIS A 215 -1.63 -16.50 -5.77
C HIS A 215 -1.35 -15.02 -6.03
N ILE A 216 -1.47 -14.19 -4.98
CA ILE A 216 -1.29 -12.74 -5.09
C ILE A 216 -0.60 -12.16 -3.85
N ALA A 217 0.42 -11.33 -4.08
CA ALA A 217 1.10 -10.54 -3.05
C ALA A 217 0.92 -9.03 -3.30
N CYS A 218 1.22 -8.19 -2.32
CA CYS A 218 1.19 -6.74 -2.45
C CYS A 218 2.44 -6.12 -1.84
N VAL A 219 3.01 -5.14 -2.56
CA VAL A 219 4.21 -4.44 -2.13
C VAL A 219 4.10 -2.94 -2.37
N GLY A 220 4.78 -2.13 -1.58
CA GLY A 220 4.84 -0.70 -1.83
C GLY A 220 5.69 0.09 -0.85
N LEU A 221 6.16 1.24 -1.33
CA LEU A 221 6.92 2.22 -0.56
C LEU A 221 6.06 3.43 -0.21
N SER A 222 6.18 3.97 1.02
CA SER A 222 5.54 5.24 1.42
C SER A 222 4.02 5.18 1.31
N GLY A 223 3.38 6.02 0.50
CA GLY A 223 1.97 5.89 0.14
C GLY A 223 1.62 4.53 -0.48
N GLY A 224 2.57 3.88 -1.15
CA GLY A 224 2.45 2.49 -1.57
C GLY A 224 2.51 1.50 -0.41
N GLY A 225 3.32 1.81 0.62
CA GLY A 225 3.35 1.06 1.88
C GLY A 225 2.03 1.15 2.64
N LEU A 226 1.41 2.34 2.69
CA LEU A 226 0.03 2.50 3.17
C LEU A 226 -0.91 1.55 2.42
N GLN A 227 -0.88 1.60 1.09
CA GLN A 227 -1.73 0.78 0.23
C GLN A 227 -1.51 -0.71 0.47
N SER A 228 -0.25 -1.17 0.55
CA SER A 228 0.09 -2.57 0.82
C SER A 228 -0.39 -3.03 2.20
N LEU A 229 -0.16 -2.23 3.24
CA LEU A 229 -0.61 -2.51 4.61
C LEU A 229 -2.13 -2.67 4.68
N TRP A 230 -2.86 -1.66 4.22
CA TRP A 230 -4.31 -1.63 4.33
C TRP A 230 -4.98 -2.67 3.43
N LEU A 231 -4.47 -2.88 2.20
CA LEU A 231 -4.98 -3.94 1.33
C LEU A 231 -4.78 -5.31 1.99
N GLY A 232 -3.57 -5.60 2.48
CA GLY A 232 -3.30 -6.85 3.18
C GLY A 232 -4.17 -7.03 4.43
N ALA A 233 -4.43 -5.97 5.20
CA ALA A 233 -5.28 -6.02 6.38
C ALA A 233 -6.75 -6.32 6.03
N LEU A 234 -7.28 -5.75 4.94
CA LEU A 234 -8.71 -5.82 4.61
C LEU A 234 -9.06 -6.88 3.56
N ASP A 235 -8.12 -7.31 2.73
CA ASP A 235 -8.32 -8.37 1.73
C ASP A 235 -7.50 -9.63 2.07
N ARG A 236 -8.19 -10.67 2.51
CA ARG A 236 -7.56 -11.94 2.91
C ARG A 236 -6.95 -12.73 1.75
N ARG A 237 -7.23 -12.35 0.51
CA ARG A 237 -6.65 -12.99 -0.68
C ARG A 237 -5.19 -12.59 -0.91
N ILE A 238 -4.76 -11.46 -0.33
CA ILE A 238 -3.35 -11.05 -0.38
C ILE A 238 -2.55 -11.94 0.58
N GLU A 239 -1.67 -12.76 0.03
CA GLU A 239 -0.99 -13.82 0.77
C GLU A 239 0.30 -13.37 1.42
N CYS A 240 0.96 -12.36 0.88
CA CYS A 240 2.19 -11.79 1.40
C CYS A 240 2.22 -10.29 1.17
N CYS A 241 2.71 -9.53 2.13
CA CYS A 241 2.87 -8.08 2.01
C CYS A 241 4.31 -7.65 2.29
N VAL A 242 4.76 -6.65 1.52
CA VAL A 242 5.94 -5.85 1.85
C VAL A 242 5.50 -4.39 2.05
N VAL A 243 5.75 -3.86 3.25
CA VAL A 243 5.43 -2.49 3.64
C VAL A 243 6.73 -1.73 3.87
N SER A 244 7.11 -0.88 2.93
CA SER A 244 8.33 -0.11 2.99
C SER A 244 8.04 1.36 3.35
N GLY A 245 8.77 1.93 4.33
CA GLY A 245 8.69 3.35 4.70
C GLY A 245 7.30 3.84 5.14
N TYR A 246 6.49 2.97 5.74
CA TYR A 246 5.13 3.34 6.22
C TYR A 246 4.70 2.63 7.52
N PHE A 247 5.60 1.99 8.24
CA PHE A 247 5.22 1.25 9.45
C PHE A 247 5.77 1.93 10.70
N TYR A 248 5.00 2.84 11.29
CA TYR A 248 5.40 3.68 12.41
C TYR A 248 4.17 4.07 13.26
N GLY A 249 4.36 4.62 14.46
CA GLY A 249 3.25 5.09 15.31
C GLY A 249 2.51 6.27 14.66
N TYR A 250 1.21 6.17 14.60
CA TYR A 250 0.33 7.13 13.90
C TYR A 250 0.42 8.55 14.51
N LEU A 251 0.58 8.64 15.84
CA LEU A 251 0.62 9.94 16.53
C LEU A 251 1.80 10.78 16.07
N GLU A 252 3.03 10.28 16.17
CA GLU A 252 4.22 11.08 15.89
C GLU A 252 4.43 11.32 14.40
N SER A 253 4.14 10.34 13.58
CA SER A 253 4.41 10.41 12.15
C SER A 253 3.31 11.10 11.35
N LEU A 254 2.07 11.08 11.81
CA LEU A 254 0.93 11.55 11.03
C LEU A 254 0.08 12.62 11.74
N LEU A 255 -0.18 12.52 13.05
CA LEU A 255 -1.10 13.45 13.73
C LEU A 255 -0.43 14.74 14.18
N VAL A 256 0.81 14.69 14.68
CA VAL A 256 1.56 15.88 15.12
C VAL A 256 2.51 16.43 14.05
N ARG A 257 2.65 15.74 12.95
CA ARG A 257 3.42 16.16 11.78
C ARG A 257 2.46 16.39 10.60
N LEU A 258 2.67 17.46 9.84
CA LEU A 258 1.90 17.68 8.61
C LEU A 258 2.27 16.62 7.57
N ASN A 259 1.27 15.84 7.13
CA ASN A 259 1.44 14.80 6.11
C ASN A 259 0.30 14.89 5.08
N CYS A 260 0.37 14.09 4.00
CA CYS A 260 -0.66 14.07 2.97
C CYS A 260 -2.02 13.67 3.54
N SER A 261 -3.07 14.32 3.06
CA SER A 261 -4.44 14.12 3.55
C SER A 261 -4.96 12.68 3.36
N CYS A 262 -4.37 11.89 2.47
CA CYS A 262 -4.72 10.48 2.31
C CYS A 262 -4.49 9.62 3.56
N ASN A 263 -3.65 10.08 4.49
CA ASN A 263 -3.38 9.38 5.75
C ASN A 263 -4.46 9.58 6.82
N TYR A 264 -5.37 10.55 6.65
CA TYR A 264 -6.31 10.93 7.70
C TYR A 264 -7.69 10.31 7.46
N VAL A 265 -7.96 9.25 8.22
CA VAL A 265 -9.25 8.58 8.28
C VAL A 265 -9.95 9.04 9.57
N PRO A 266 -11.14 9.66 9.48
CA PRO A 266 -11.88 10.10 10.67
C PRO A 266 -12.08 8.96 11.68
N HIS A 267 -11.88 9.26 12.98
CA HIS A 267 -12.00 8.30 14.10
C HIS A 267 -10.98 7.13 14.08
N LEU A 268 -9.98 7.14 13.20
CA LEU A 268 -8.98 6.06 13.19
C LEU A 268 -8.20 6.00 14.50
N TRP A 269 -7.74 7.15 15.03
CA TRP A 269 -6.99 7.20 16.27
C TRP A 269 -7.76 6.68 17.50
N GLU A 270 -9.09 6.85 17.52
CA GLU A 270 -9.98 6.29 18.55
C GLU A 270 -10.19 4.78 18.38
N THR A 271 -9.78 4.23 17.26
CA THR A 271 -10.03 2.84 16.87
C THR A 271 -8.77 1.98 16.98
N ALA A 272 -7.71 2.32 16.27
CA ALA A 272 -6.51 1.51 16.11
C ALA A 272 -5.26 2.36 15.80
N ASP A 273 -4.08 1.78 15.99
CA ASP A 273 -2.81 2.31 15.49
C ASP A 273 -2.32 1.46 14.31
N ILE A 274 -1.22 1.86 13.68
CA ILE A 274 -0.63 1.16 12.53
C ILE A 274 -0.28 -0.30 12.88
N GLY A 275 0.27 -0.55 14.08
CA GLY A 275 0.57 -1.91 14.54
C GLY A 275 -0.66 -2.80 14.66
N ASP A 276 -1.80 -2.23 15.10
CA ASP A 276 -3.08 -2.96 15.18
C ASP A 276 -3.58 -3.33 13.77
N ILE A 277 -3.45 -2.41 12.79
CA ILE A 277 -3.80 -2.69 11.39
C ILE A 277 -2.87 -3.76 10.83
N GLY A 278 -1.56 -3.69 11.12
CA GLY A 278 -0.59 -4.70 10.70
C GLY A 278 -0.86 -6.08 11.29
N ALA A 279 -1.33 -6.15 12.52
CA ALA A 279 -1.69 -7.41 13.19
C ALA A 279 -2.81 -8.17 12.46
N LEU A 280 -3.66 -7.50 11.70
CA LEU A 280 -4.68 -8.13 10.85
C LEU A 280 -4.11 -9.03 9.74
N LEU A 281 -2.82 -8.88 9.40
CA LEU A 281 -2.18 -9.74 8.41
C LEU A 281 -1.90 -11.15 8.95
N ALA A 282 -1.72 -11.30 10.26
CA ALA A 282 -1.48 -12.62 10.84
C ALA A 282 -2.58 -13.64 10.47
N PRO A 283 -2.21 -14.87 10.09
CA PRO A 283 -0.87 -15.49 10.08
C PRO A 283 -0.07 -15.28 8.76
N ARG A 284 -0.52 -14.44 7.83
CA ARG A 284 0.10 -14.24 6.52
C ARG A 284 1.43 -13.48 6.65
N PRO A 285 2.44 -13.82 5.81
CA PRO A 285 3.75 -13.19 5.84
C PRO A 285 3.72 -11.68 5.62
N LEU A 286 4.43 -10.96 6.48
CA LEU A 286 4.63 -9.52 6.41
C LEU A 286 6.11 -9.18 6.56
N LEU A 287 6.66 -8.47 5.59
CA LEU A 287 7.96 -7.82 5.70
C LEU A 287 7.77 -6.31 5.82
N ILE A 288 8.46 -5.70 6.77
CA ILE A 288 8.48 -4.25 7.01
C ILE A 288 9.90 -3.75 6.77
N GLU A 289 10.08 -2.77 5.87
CA GLU A 289 11.34 -2.07 5.67
C GLU A 289 11.30 -0.70 6.34
N THR A 290 12.32 -0.39 7.12
CA THR A 290 12.47 0.90 7.82
C THR A 290 13.88 1.43 7.67
N GLY A 291 14.04 2.59 7.04
CA GLY A 291 15.30 3.34 7.08
C GLY A 291 15.51 3.97 8.46
N ASN A 292 16.67 3.74 9.08
CA ASN A 292 16.97 4.28 10.40
C ASN A 292 17.20 5.80 10.41
N ARG A 293 17.24 6.44 9.23
CA ARG A 293 17.29 7.90 9.02
C ARG A 293 16.08 8.44 8.27
N ASP A 294 15.01 7.64 8.16
CA ASP A 294 13.76 8.10 7.55
C ASP A 294 13.05 9.09 8.49
N GLU A 295 12.93 10.34 8.05
CA GLU A 295 12.25 11.38 8.82
C GLU A 295 10.77 11.09 9.07
N LEU A 296 10.14 10.24 8.27
CA LEU A 296 8.74 9.84 8.46
C LEU A 296 8.54 8.94 9.68
N ASN A 297 9.60 8.39 10.25
CA ASN A 297 9.53 7.64 11.51
C ASN A 297 9.08 8.52 12.71
N GLY A 298 9.03 9.85 12.55
CA GLY A 298 8.69 10.77 13.64
C GLY A 298 9.90 11.14 14.51
N ALA A 299 9.66 11.92 15.57
CA ALA A 299 10.71 12.42 16.46
C ALA A 299 11.40 11.28 17.24
N GLY A 300 10.66 10.25 17.61
CA GLY A 300 11.17 9.06 18.30
C GLY A 300 11.92 8.09 17.38
N ASN A 301 11.91 8.31 16.05
CA ASN A 301 12.55 7.43 15.07
C ASN A 301 12.19 5.95 15.33
N LEU A 302 13.15 5.06 15.55
CA LEU A 302 12.90 3.64 15.79
C LEU A 302 12.08 3.36 17.08
N ASP A 303 12.14 4.24 18.08
CA ASP A 303 11.31 4.14 19.28
C ASP A 303 9.81 4.36 18.96
N ASN A 304 9.49 5.02 17.85
CA ASN A 304 8.12 5.14 17.33
C ASN A 304 7.73 4.00 16.39
N VAL A 305 8.70 3.27 15.82
CA VAL A 305 8.49 2.16 14.86
C VAL A 305 8.38 0.81 15.57
N VAL A 306 9.39 0.48 16.40
CA VAL A 306 9.52 -0.85 17.00
C VAL A 306 8.28 -1.27 17.80
N PRO A 307 7.66 -0.41 18.63
CA PRO A 307 6.43 -0.78 19.34
C PRO A 307 5.27 -1.19 18.41
N GLN A 308 5.17 -0.62 17.22
CA GLN A 308 4.16 -1.00 16.24
C GLN A 308 4.44 -2.40 15.64
N VAL A 309 5.71 -2.69 15.36
CA VAL A 309 6.15 -4.01 14.89
C VAL A 309 5.92 -5.07 15.97
N ASP A 310 6.15 -4.74 17.24
CA ASP A 310 5.93 -5.66 18.37
C ASP A 310 4.45 -6.03 18.56
N ILE A 311 3.52 -5.17 18.18
CA ILE A 311 2.09 -5.53 18.12
C ILE A 311 1.87 -6.67 17.13
N VAL A 312 2.45 -6.55 15.93
CA VAL A 312 2.34 -7.60 14.90
C VAL A 312 3.04 -8.90 15.36
N ARG A 313 4.22 -8.81 15.96
CA ARG A 313 4.92 -9.99 16.51
C ARG A 313 4.04 -10.76 17.48
N ARG A 314 3.39 -10.06 18.43
CA ARG A 314 2.45 -10.71 19.35
C ARG A 314 1.28 -11.37 18.63
N ALA A 315 0.75 -10.77 17.58
CA ALA A 315 -0.32 -11.38 16.79
C ALA A 315 0.16 -12.63 16.05
N MET A 316 1.37 -12.62 15.50
CA MET A 316 1.99 -13.80 14.87
C MET A 316 2.24 -14.92 15.90
N ASP A 317 2.70 -14.57 17.12
CA ASP A 317 2.88 -15.53 18.22
C ASP A 317 1.55 -16.20 18.60
N VAL A 318 0.48 -15.43 18.77
CA VAL A 318 -0.88 -15.94 19.05
C VAL A 318 -1.36 -16.89 17.96
N MET A 319 -1.04 -16.59 16.71
CA MET A 319 -1.39 -17.44 15.56
C MET A 319 -0.43 -18.62 15.37
N GLY A 320 0.68 -18.69 16.12
CA GLY A 320 1.66 -19.79 16.08
C GLY A 320 2.54 -19.76 14.84
N CYS A 321 2.87 -18.58 14.34
CA CYS A 321 3.70 -18.36 13.15
C CYS A 321 4.66 -17.16 13.33
N PRO A 322 5.48 -17.13 14.40
CA PRO A 322 6.39 -16.01 14.69
C PRO A 322 7.38 -15.72 13.56
N GLU A 323 7.67 -16.70 12.71
CA GLU A 323 8.53 -16.58 11.54
C GLU A 323 7.90 -15.75 10.39
N ASN A 324 6.60 -15.52 10.42
CA ASN A 324 5.88 -14.83 9.34
C ASN A 324 5.91 -13.29 9.45
N ILE A 325 6.80 -12.75 10.29
CA ILE A 325 7.13 -11.32 10.30
C ILE A 325 8.64 -11.11 10.24
N TYR A 326 9.05 -10.23 9.35
CA TYR A 326 10.44 -9.77 9.28
C TYR A 326 10.49 -8.24 9.29
N HIS A 327 11.32 -7.65 10.15
CA HIS A 327 11.57 -6.21 10.20
C HIS A 327 12.98 -5.93 9.73
N ASP A 328 13.09 -5.42 8.52
CA ASP A 328 14.33 -4.97 7.89
C ASP A 328 14.61 -3.52 8.28
N ILE A 329 15.52 -3.32 9.23
CA ILE A 329 16.03 -1.98 9.60
C ILE A 329 17.33 -1.77 8.87
N PHE A 330 17.33 -0.87 7.89
CA PHE A 330 18.51 -0.58 7.09
C PHE A 330 19.11 0.81 7.39
N ASP A 331 20.40 0.98 7.12
CA ASP A 331 21.06 2.27 7.23
C ASP A 331 20.74 3.14 6.01
N GLY A 332 19.71 3.96 6.13
CA GLY A 332 19.23 4.77 5.01
C GLY A 332 18.08 5.70 5.37
N GLU A 333 17.76 6.53 4.39
CA GLU A 333 16.65 7.46 4.40
C GLU A 333 15.40 6.81 3.80
N HIS A 334 14.38 7.62 3.51
CA HIS A 334 13.09 7.18 2.94
C HIS A 334 13.24 6.62 1.52
N ARG A 335 13.36 5.30 1.36
CA ARG A 335 13.45 4.62 0.07
C ARG A 335 13.09 3.14 0.17
N TRP A 336 12.79 2.53 -0.97
CA TRP A 336 12.73 1.09 -1.10
C TRP A 336 14.13 0.49 -0.92
N HIS A 337 14.28 -0.44 0.02
CA HIS A 337 15.56 -1.13 0.26
C HIS A 337 15.70 -2.34 -0.64
N GLY A 338 14.76 -3.26 -0.57
CA GLY A 338 14.64 -4.40 -1.47
C GLY A 338 15.51 -5.62 -1.12
N ASP A 339 16.60 -5.46 -0.38
CA ASP A 339 17.58 -6.52 -0.13
C ASP A 339 16.94 -7.80 0.45
N HIS A 340 16.03 -7.65 1.39
CA HIS A 340 15.31 -8.76 1.99
C HIS A 340 13.91 -8.96 1.38
N ALA A 341 13.31 -7.93 0.83
CA ALA A 341 11.95 -7.97 0.29
C ALA A 341 11.80 -8.99 -0.86
N TYR A 342 12.76 -9.02 -1.77
CA TYR A 342 12.73 -9.93 -2.91
C TYR A 342 12.88 -11.40 -2.48
N GLU A 343 13.78 -11.70 -1.55
CA GLU A 343 13.96 -13.06 -1.03
C GLU A 343 12.76 -13.48 -0.17
N TRP A 344 12.16 -12.55 0.59
CA TRP A 344 10.93 -12.78 1.34
C TRP A 344 9.76 -13.19 0.45
N LEU A 345 9.56 -12.47 -0.66
CA LEU A 345 8.54 -12.81 -1.64
C LEU A 345 8.81 -14.17 -2.29
N LYS A 346 10.05 -14.49 -2.65
CA LYS A 346 10.42 -15.81 -3.19
C LYS A 346 10.15 -16.94 -2.19
N LEU A 347 10.37 -16.70 -0.91
CA LEU A 347 10.16 -17.70 0.14
C LEU A 347 8.67 -17.98 0.34
N HIS A 348 7.85 -16.96 0.39
CA HIS A 348 6.44 -17.07 0.80
C HIS A 348 5.43 -17.11 -0.35
N THR A 349 5.76 -16.48 -1.46
CA THR A 349 4.92 -16.42 -2.66
C THR A 349 5.80 -16.46 -3.92
N PRO A 350 6.54 -17.57 -4.16
CA PRO A 350 7.44 -17.66 -5.32
C PRO A 350 6.69 -17.42 -6.63
N PRO A 351 7.41 -16.95 -7.68
CA PRO A 351 6.76 -16.64 -8.97
C PRO A 351 6.11 -17.86 -9.61
N VAL A 352 6.63 -19.06 -9.35
CA VAL A 352 6.06 -20.33 -9.82
C VAL A 352 5.56 -21.13 -8.63
N MET A 353 4.26 -21.33 -8.56
CA MET A 353 3.57 -22.18 -7.57
C MET A 353 2.54 -23.05 -8.31
N GLU A 354 2.08 -24.12 -7.66
CA GLU A 354 0.91 -24.84 -8.14
C GLU A 354 -0.30 -23.90 -8.16
N ALA A 355 -1.12 -23.98 -9.20
CA ALA A 355 -2.30 -23.15 -9.31
C ALA A 355 -3.35 -23.58 -8.26
N LYS A 356 -4.01 -22.59 -7.66
CA LYS A 356 -5.18 -22.80 -6.78
C LYS A 356 -6.39 -23.29 -7.55
#